data_8dc70554e3073c8dd057b7ae34e6318b
#
_entry.id   8dc70554e3073c8dd057b7ae34e6318b
#
_cell.length_a   1.000
_cell.length_b   1.000
_cell.length_c   1.000
_cell.angle_alpha   90.00
_cell.angle_beta   90.00
_cell.angle_gamma   90.00
#
_symmetry.space_group_name_H-M   'P 1'
#
loop_
_entity.id
_entity.type
_entity.pdbx_description
1 polymer ?
#
loop_
_entity_poly.entity_id
_entity_poly.type
_entity_poly.pdbx_seq_one_letter_code
_entity_poly.pdbx_strand_id
1 'polypeptide(L)'
;HSINEEEELMLLKWLYRNIKKNIFIESRTDEDIEKYSDVIELNLSSINPCVSGPKRPQDKINLEDVKKTYLNSLNSEETEILVKSNSNTLSNGKICLAAVTSCTNTSNPSVLIMAGIIAKKAVELGIKIPSWVKTSFAPGSKVVQEYMQRAGLQKFLDKLGFNIVGFGCTTCIGNSGPLDESISKKIEKENLNVCSVISGNRNFEGRIHPLIKSNFLASPPLVIIYALAGRIDIDLLNDEIATINGKKFFMRDLWPSSTEVKAIMDKVLKAELYKKNYKEIFEGDSSWSKINITNSSTFQWSINSTYIKRPPFLEDEKNNEKKIIRA
;
A
#
# COMPACT_ATOMS: atom_id res chain seq x y z
N HIS A 1 2.81 2.61 -26.74
CA HIS A 1 2.86 3.98 -27.25
C HIS A 1 4.25 4.51 -26.96
N SER A 2 5.02 4.77 -28.00
CA SER A 2 6.27 5.51 -27.93
C SER A 2 5.93 6.92 -27.42
N ILE A 3 6.56 7.32 -26.32
CA ILE A 3 6.59 8.71 -25.88
C ILE A 3 7.25 9.47 -27.03
N ASN A 4 6.65 10.55 -27.51
CA ASN A 4 7.28 11.35 -28.55
C ASN A 4 8.46 12.15 -27.95
N GLU A 5 9.40 12.58 -28.78
CA GLU A 5 10.62 13.29 -28.34
C GLU A 5 10.33 14.55 -27.51
N GLU A 6 9.21 15.24 -27.74
CA GLU A 6 8.80 16.40 -26.94
C GLU A 6 8.31 16.03 -25.54
N GLU A 7 7.59 14.91 -25.41
CA GLU A 7 7.13 14.39 -24.11
C GLU A 7 8.30 13.85 -23.29
N GLU A 8 9.25 13.20 -23.94
CA GLU A 8 10.49 12.73 -23.33
C GLU A 8 11.35 13.90 -22.87
N LEU A 9 11.50 14.94 -23.67
CA LEU A 9 12.21 16.16 -23.32
C LEU A 9 11.51 16.94 -22.19
N MET A 10 10.17 16.96 -22.16
CA MET A 10 9.42 17.56 -21.06
C MET A 10 9.56 16.76 -19.76
N LEU A 11 9.54 15.43 -19.84
CA LEU A 11 9.78 14.57 -18.69
C LEU A 11 11.21 14.73 -18.14
N LEU A 12 12.20 14.76 -19.02
CA LEU A 12 13.59 15.01 -18.66
C LEU A 12 13.80 16.41 -18.06
N LYS A 13 13.16 17.43 -18.62
CA LYS A 13 13.19 18.80 -18.07
C LYS A 13 12.49 18.87 -16.71
N TRP A 14 11.39 18.16 -16.52
CA TRP A 14 10.68 18.06 -15.23
C TRP A 14 11.53 17.33 -14.19
N LEU A 15 12.08 16.17 -14.54
CA LEU A 15 13.02 15.41 -13.72
C LEU A 15 14.24 16.28 -13.36
N TYR A 16 14.85 16.93 -14.33
CA TYR A 16 16.00 17.80 -14.11
C TYR A 16 15.69 18.98 -13.16
N ARG A 17 14.52 19.61 -13.29
CA ARG A 17 14.10 20.71 -12.40
C ARG A 17 13.81 20.25 -10.97
N ASN A 18 13.27 19.05 -10.79
CA ASN A 18 12.86 18.54 -9.50
C ASN A 18 13.95 17.75 -8.77
N ILE A 19 14.91 17.21 -9.52
CA ILE A 19 16.00 16.39 -8.97
C ILE A 19 17.31 17.20 -8.84
N LYS A 20 17.39 18.37 -9.47
CA LYS A 20 18.61 19.20 -9.55
C LYS A 20 19.25 19.59 -8.20
N LYS A 21 18.57 19.36 -7.08
CA LYS A 21 19.14 19.65 -5.74
C LYS A 21 19.90 18.48 -5.13
N ASN A 22 19.72 17.22 -5.56
CA ASN A 22 20.33 16.08 -4.87
C ASN A 22 20.75 14.89 -5.74
N ILE A 23 20.46 14.85 -7.04
CA ILE A 23 20.81 13.71 -7.91
C ILE A 23 21.28 14.27 -9.27
N PHE A 24 22.48 13.89 -9.68
CA PHE A 24 23.00 14.20 -11.01
C PHE A 24 22.36 13.27 -12.04
N ILE A 25 21.52 13.82 -12.93
CA ILE A 25 21.17 13.17 -14.19
C ILE A 25 21.88 13.98 -15.28
N GLU A 26 23.03 13.53 -15.68
CA GLU A 26 23.70 14.01 -16.88
C GLU A 26 23.27 13.11 -18.05
N SER A 27 23.16 13.68 -19.27
CA SER A 27 23.14 12.88 -20.48
C SER A 27 24.49 12.17 -20.58
N ARG A 28 24.49 10.85 -20.36
CA ARG A 28 25.72 10.08 -20.23
C ARG A 28 26.08 9.47 -21.56
N THR A 29 27.35 9.58 -21.91
CA THR A 29 27.97 8.84 -23.00
C THR A 29 28.48 7.50 -22.46
N ASP A 30 28.74 6.54 -23.34
CA ASP A 30 29.32 5.24 -22.97
C ASP A 30 30.65 5.39 -22.22
N GLU A 31 31.41 6.48 -22.48
CA GLU A 31 32.65 6.83 -21.78
C GLU A 31 32.45 7.20 -20.31
N ASP A 32 31.24 7.62 -19.90
CA ASP A 32 30.93 7.95 -18.50
C ASP A 32 30.64 6.70 -17.68
N ILE A 33 30.24 5.60 -18.28
CA ILE A 33 29.91 4.33 -17.62
C ILE A 33 31.16 3.75 -16.93
N GLU A 34 32.33 3.87 -17.54
CA GLU A 34 33.59 3.39 -16.97
C GLU A 34 34.01 4.07 -15.66
N LYS A 35 33.42 5.24 -15.34
CA LYS A 35 33.72 6.00 -14.11
C LYS A 35 32.97 5.52 -12.87
N TYR A 36 32.01 4.61 -13.02
CA TYR A 36 31.20 4.12 -11.91
C TYR A 36 31.72 2.77 -11.40
N SER A 37 31.64 2.58 -10.08
CA SER A 37 32.02 1.32 -9.43
C SER A 37 31.05 0.18 -9.77
N ASP A 38 29.80 0.51 -10.15
CA ASP A 38 28.78 -0.46 -10.54
C ASP A 38 27.74 0.18 -11.47
N VAL A 39 27.19 -0.59 -12.39
CA VAL A 39 26.17 -0.15 -13.36
C VAL A 39 25.03 -1.16 -13.39
N ILE A 40 23.81 -0.69 -13.15
CA ILE A 40 22.59 -1.50 -13.22
C ILE A 40 21.79 -1.08 -14.44
N GLU A 41 21.58 -2.01 -15.35
CA GLU A 41 20.68 -1.85 -16.50
C GLU A 41 19.30 -2.43 -16.21
N LEU A 42 18.25 -1.67 -16.49
CA LEU A 42 16.87 -2.13 -16.41
C LEU A 42 16.13 -1.90 -17.72
N ASN A 43 15.78 -2.97 -18.40
CA ASN A 43 14.91 -2.89 -19.55
C ASN A 43 13.45 -2.75 -19.11
N LEU A 44 12.86 -1.57 -19.28
CA LEU A 44 11.49 -1.28 -18.88
C LEU A 44 10.44 -2.16 -19.57
N SER A 45 10.71 -2.65 -20.79
CA SER A 45 9.80 -3.56 -21.48
C SER A 45 9.74 -4.97 -20.88
N SER A 46 10.71 -5.33 -20.05
CA SER A 46 10.71 -6.62 -19.32
C SER A 46 9.89 -6.61 -18.02
N ILE A 47 9.34 -5.44 -17.64
CA ILE A 47 8.58 -5.31 -16.41
C ILE A 47 7.13 -5.72 -16.64
N ASN A 48 6.75 -6.87 -16.12
CA ASN A 48 5.37 -7.36 -16.12
C ASN A 48 4.60 -6.87 -14.89
N PRO A 49 3.26 -6.74 -14.97
CA PRO A 49 2.41 -6.55 -13.80
C PRO A 49 2.71 -7.64 -12.76
N CYS A 50 2.92 -7.23 -11.51
CA CYS A 50 3.32 -8.17 -10.47
C CYS A 50 2.75 -7.79 -9.10
N VAL A 51 2.76 -8.76 -8.20
CA VAL A 51 2.51 -8.62 -6.77
C VAL A 51 3.70 -9.21 -6.00
N SER A 52 3.74 -9.06 -4.67
CA SER A 52 4.71 -9.76 -3.83
C SER A 52 3.98 -10.62 -2.82
N GLY A 53 4.51 -11.79 -2.53
CA GLY A 53 3.95 -12.71 -1.53
C GLY A 53 4.24 -14.20 -1.85
N PRO A 54 3.64 -15.11 -1.09
CA PRO A 54 2.68 -14.91 0.01
C PRO A 54 3.32 -14.57 1.37
N LYS A 55 4.65 -14.58 1.50
CA LYS A 55 5.31 -14.50 2.82
C LYS A 55 6.25 -13.32 3.02
N ARG A 56 6.90 -12.83 1.96
CA ARG A 56 7.94 -11.80 2.07
C ARG A 56 7.79 -10.72 1.00
N PRO A 57 8.19 -9.46 1.29
CA PRO A 57 8.08 -8.36 0.33
C PRO A 57 8.90 -8.54 -0.96
N GLN A 58 10.01 -9.29 -0.89
CA GLN A 58 10.89 -9.55 -2.03
C GLN A 58 10.43 -10.71 -2.92
N ASP A 59 9.43 -11.49 -2.50
CA ASP A 59 8.90 -12.61 -3.28
C ASP A 59 8.03 -12.08 -4.41
N LYS A 60 8.67 -11.61 -5.51
CA LYS A 60 7.99 -11.08 -6.68
C LYS A 60 7.30 -12.20 -7.45
N ILE A 61 6.03 -12.01 -7.80
CA ILE A 61 5.20 -12.94 -8.58
C ILE A 61 4.55 -12.15 -9.72
N ASN A 62 4.68 -12.61 -10.96
CA ASN A 62 3.91 -12.04 -12.06
C ASN A 62 2.41 -12.25 -11.82
N LEU A 63 1.58 -11.31 -12.26
CA LEU A 63 0.14 -11.34 -11.99
C LEU A 63 -0.54 -12.63 -12.49
N GLU A 64 -0.08 -13.15 -13.64
CA GLU A 64 -0.53 -14.41 -14.23
C GLU A 64 -0.18 -15.65 -13.40
N ASP A 65 0.88 -15.58 -12.59
CA ASP A 65 1.38 -16.70 -11.79
C ASP A 65 0.84 -16.74 -10.34
N VAL A 66 0.07 -15.72 -9.92
CA VAL A 66 -0.37 -15.59 -8.52
C VAL A 66 -1.19 -16.81 -8.08
N LYS A 67 -2.18 -17.21 -8.88
CA LYS A 67 -3.02 -18.40 -8.63
C LYS A 67 -2.17 -19.64 -8.46
N LYS A 68 -1.27 -19.90 -9.39
CA LYS A 68 -0.37 -21.07 -9.38
C LYS A 68 0.56 -21.05 -8.18
N THR A 69 1.17 -19.90 -7.89
CA THR A 69 2.08 -19.74 -6.75
C THR A 69 1.38 -19.98 -5.43
N TYR A 70 0.15 -19.45 -5.26
CA TYR A 70 -0.65 -19.70 -4.08
C TYR A 70 -0.98 -21.20 -3.93
N LEU A 71 -1.49 -21.84 -4.98
CA LEU A 71 -1.84 -23.26 -4.95
C LEU A 71 -0.63 -24.15 -4.61
N ASN A 72 0.55 -23.84 -5.15
CA ASN A 72 1.78 -24.56 -4.84
C ASN A 72 2.30 -24.33 -3.41
N SER A 73 1.83 -23.29 -2.74
CA SER A 73 2.21 -23.01 -1.34
C SER A 73 1.38 -23.77 -0.31
N LEU A 74 0.27 -24.39 -0.74
CA LEU A 74 -0.63 -25.17 0.12
C LEU A 74 -0.06 -26.56 0.40
N ASN A 75 -0.29 -27.06 1.62
CA ASN A 75 -0.05 -28.46 1.95
C ASN A 75 -1.22 -29.35 1.47
N SER A 76 -1.09 -30.68 1.66
CA SER A 76 -2.08 -31.64 1.19
C SER A 76 -3.48 -31.44 1.82
N GLU A 77 -3.55 -31.13 3.12
CA GLU A 77 -4.82 -30.89 3.83
C GLU A 77 -5.47 -29.60 3.34
N GLU A 78 -4.70 -28.54 3.19
CA GLU A 78 -5.17 -27.23 2.69
C GLU A 78 -5.69 -27.35 1.25
N THR A 79 -5.05 -28.17 0.42
CA THR A 79 -5.49 -28.44 -0.95
C THR A 79 -6.81 -29.20 -0.97
N GLU A 80 -6.98 -30.21 -0.10
CA GLU A 80 -8.22 -30.97 0.01
C GLU A 80 -9.41 -30.10 0.44
N ILE A 81 -9.19 -29.22 1.41
CA ILE A 81 -10.20 -28.24 1.86
C ILE A 81 -10.60 -27.31 0.71
N LEU A 82 -9.64 -26.83 -0.09
CA LEU A 82 -9.90 -25.94 -1.21
C LEU A 82 -10.78 -26.63 -2.28
N VAL A 83 -10.45 -27.87 -2.64
CA VAL A 83 -11.17 -28.64 -3.66
C VAL A 83 -12.62 -28.94 -3.23
N LYS A 84 -12.85 -29.21 -1.95
CA LYS A 84 -14.20 -29.49 -1.39
C LYS A 84 -15.03 -28.23 -1.17
N SER A 85 -14.44 -27.04 -1.26
CA SER A 85 -15.12 -25.80 -0.92
C SER A 85 -15.98 -25.25 -2.06
N ASN A 86 -17.09 -24.61 -1.68
CA ASN A 86 -17.95 -23.88 -2.62
C ASN A 86 -17.45 -22.44 -2.78
N SER A 87 -17.60 -21.84 -3.96
CA SER A 87 -17.14 -20.46 -4.26
C SER A 87 -17.69 -19.41 -3.29
N ASN A 88 -18.86 -19.64 -2.72
CA ASN A 88 -19.58 -18.71 -1.84
C ASN A 88 -19.34 -18.94 -0.33
N THR A 89 -18.43 -19.84 0.03
CA THR A 89 -18.11 -20.11 1.43
C THR A 89 -16.67 -19.73 1.76
N LEU A 90 -16.44 -19.34 3.01
CA LEU A 90 -15.10 -19.11 3.51
C LEU A 90 -14.30 -20.43 3.49
N SER A 91 -13.14 -20.39 2.83
CA SER A 91 -12.24 -21.55 2.63
C SER A 91 -10.82 -21.06 2.39
N ASN A 92 -9.89 -21.96 2.13
CA ASN A 92 -8.54 -21.63 1.71
C ASN A 92 -8.55 -20.72 0.47
N GLY A 93 -7.64 -19.78 0.38
CA GLY A 93 -7.54 -18.82 -0.71
C GLY A 93 -8.50 -17.64 -0.65
N LYS A 94 -9.44 -17.61 0.29
CA LYS A 94 -10.31 -16.46 0.45
C LYS A 94 -9.55 -15.28 1.06
N ILE A 95 -9.81 -14.08 0.53
CA ILE A 95 -9.24 -12.84 1.03
C ILE A 95 -10.09 -12.37 2.19
N CYS A 96 -9.54 -12.43 3.40
CA CYS A 96 -10.24 -11.96 4.61
C CYS A 96 -9.89 -10.52 4.97
N LEU A 97 -8.82 -9.95 4.37
CA LEU A 97 -8.42 -8.59 4.61
C LEU A 97 -7.88 -7.95 3.34
N ALA A 98 -8.46 -6.82 2.95
CA ALA A 98 -8.01 -6.00 1.83
C ALA A 98 -7.82 -4.55 2.32
N ALA A 99 -6.60 -4.02 2.21
CA ALA A 99 -6.31 -2.69 2.73
C ALA A 99 -5.53 -1.84 1.74
N VAL A 100 -6.09 -0.68 1.41
CA VAL A 100 -5.35 0.38 0.74
C VAL A 100 -4.64 1.18 1.82
N THR A 101 -3.32 1.05 1.87
CA THR A 101 -2.47 1.75 2.85
C THR A 101 -1.40 2.57 2.14
N SER A 102 -0.91 3.61 2.79
CA SER A 102 -0.19 4.69 2.11
C SER A 102 1.33 4.56 2.10
N CYS A 103 1.91 3.46 2.56
CA CYS A 103 3.36 3.38 2.78
C CYS A 103 4.21 3.76 1.56
N THR A 104 3.84 3.27 0.37
CA THR A 104 4.67 3.44 -0.84
C THR A 104 3.99 4.29 -1.90
N ASN A 105 2.67 4.42 -1.87
CA ASN A 105 1.89 4.98 -2.96
C ASN A 105 1.36 6.40 -2.68
N THR A 106 1.76 7.03 -1.59
CA THR A 106 1.33 8.39 -1.20
C THR A 106 1.81 9.46 -2.17
N SER A 107 2.97 9.23 -2.77
CA SER A 107 3.59 10.15 -3.73
C SER A 107 3.04 10.00 -5.15
N ASN A 108 2.25 8.97 -5.43
CA ASN A 108 1.66 8.74 -6.75
C ASN A 108 0.12 8.78 -6.71
N PRO A 109 -0.49 9.95 -6.91
CA PRO A 109 -1.94 10.08 -6.90
C PRO A 109 -2.64 9.27 -7.98
N SER A 110 -1.97 8.94 -9.09
CA SER A 110 -2.60 8.23 -10.21
C SER A 110 -3.13 6.86 -9.79
N VAL A 111 -2.36 6.09 -9.01
CA VAL A 111 -2.79 4.75 -8.58
C VAL A 111 -3.94 4.79 -7.57
N LEU A 112 -4.03 5.84 -6.74
CA LEU A 112 -5.16 6.01 -5.82
C LEU A 112 -6.42 6.47 -6.56
N ILE A 113 -6.29 7.35 -7.53
CA ILE A 113 -7.39 7.76 -8.42
C ILE A 113 -7.88 6.56 -9.23
N MET A 114 -6.96 5.73 -9.76
CA MET A 114 -7.33 4.47 -10.43
C MET A 114 -8.17 3.56 -9.52
N ALA A 115 -7.73 3.36 -8.27
CA ALA A 115 -8.48 2.57 -7.28
C ALA A 115 -9.89 3.14 -7.05
N GLY A 116 -10.00 4.46 -6.93
CA GLY A 116 -11.29 5.15 -6.80
C GLY A 116 -12.19 5.01 -8.02
N ILE A 117 -11.63 5.04 -9.24
CA ILE A 117 -12.39 4.84 -10.50
C ILE A 117 -12.89 3.39 -10.58
N ILE A 118 -12.04 2.41 -10.23
CA ILE A 118 -12.43 1.01 -10.17
C ILE A 118 -13.58 0.81 -9.18
N ALA A 119 -13.47 1.39 -7.98
CA ALA A 119 -14.54 1.35 -6.99
C ALA A 119 -15.84 2.00 -7.51
N LYS A 120 -15.75 3.13 -8.22
CA LYS A 120 -16.89 3.76 -8.87
C LYS A 120 -17.55 2.83 -9.88
N LYS A 121 -16.80 2.28 -10.83
CA LYS A 121 -17.32 1.36 -11.85
C LYS A 121 -17.95 0.12 -11.21
N ALA A 122 -17.31 -0.48 -10.20
CA ALA A 122 -17.83 -1.63 -9.49
C ALA A 122 -19.20 -1.33 -8.83
N VAL A 123 -19.31 -0.21 -8.13
CA VAL A 123 -20.56 0.22 -7.48
C VAL A 123 -21.66 0.49 -8.52
N GLU A 124 -21.33 1.15 -9.63
CA GLU A 124 -22.29 1.45 -10.71
C GLU A 124 -22.78 0.19 -11.41
N LEU A 125 -21.96 -0.85 -11.48
CA LEU A 125 -22.32 -2.17 -12.02
C LEU A 125 -23.02 -3.08 -10.98
N GLY A 126 -23.14 -2.64 -9.72
CA GLY A 126 -23.77 -3.42 -8.66
C GLY A 126 -22.88 -4.53 -8.08
N ILE A 127 -21.58 -4.52 -8.40
CA ILE A 127 -20.62 -5.49 -7.85
C ILE A 127 -20.35 -5.14 -6.39
N LYS A 128 -20.44 -6.16 -5.52
CA LYS A 128 -20.24 -6.04 -4.08
C LYS A 128 -19.02 -6.84 -3.64
N ILE A 129 -18.37 -6.40 -2.60
CA ILE A 129 -17.31 -7.15 -1.94
C ILE A 129 -17.98 -8.25 -1.08
N PRO A 130 -17.46 -9.49 -1.10
CA PRO A 130 -17.96 -10.57 -0.27
C PRO A 130 -17.88 -10.23 1.23
N SER A 131 -18.86 -10.71 2.01
CA SER A 131 -19.01 -10.36 3.43
C SER A 131 -17.85 -10.82 4.32
N TRP A 132 -17.06 -11.78 3.88
CA TRP A 132 -15.87 -12.24 4.63
C TRP A 132 -14.65 -11.35 4.45
N VAL A 133 -14.68 -10.37 3.53
CA VAL A 133 -13.55 -9.46 3.27
C VAL A 133 -13.67 -8.21 4.13
N LYS A 134 -12.79 -8.05 5.08
CA LYS A 134 -12.62 -6.80 5.81
C LYS A 134 -11.82 -5.83 4.95
N THR A 135 -12.37 -4.64 4.73
CA THR A 135 -11.75 -3.60 3.91
C THR A 135 -11.37 -2.38 4.75
N SER A 136 -10.32 -1.66 4.34
CA SER A 136 -9.94 -0.39 4.96
C SER A 136 -9.13 0.48 4.01
N PHE A 137 -9.19 1.79 4.25
CA PHE A 137 -8.34 2.77 3.58
C PHE A 137 -7.60 3.62 4.62
N ALA A 138 -6.27 3.71 4.48
CA ALA A 138 -5.43 4.56 5.29
C ALA A 138 -4.56 5.43 4.39
N PRO A 139 -5.05 6.62 3.98
CA PRO A 139 -4.28 7.53 3.14
C PRO A 139 -3.04 8.07 3.87
N GLY A 140 -2.01 8.44 3.12
CA GLY A 140 -0.76 8.95 3.67
C GLY A 140 -0.85 10.32 4.32
N SER A 141 -1.83 11.11 3.91
CA SER A 141 -2.04 12.46 4.42
C SER A 141 -3.46 12.95 4.17
N LYS A 142 -3.82 14.06 4.83
CA LYS A 142 -5.08 14.77 4.55
C LYS A 142 -5.19 15.25 3.10
N VAL A 143 -4.05 15.50 2.42
CA VAL A 143 -4.04 15.88 0.99
C VAL A 143 -4.68 14.78 0.14
N VAL A 144 -4.36 13.50 0.42
CA VAL A 144 -4.94 12.35 -0.30
C VAL A 144 -6.44 12.29 -0.09
N GLN A 145 -6.89 12.40 1.15
CA GLN A 145 -8.32 12.44 1.48
C GLN A 145 -9.01 13.57 0.71
N GLU A 146 -8.43 14.77 0.71
CA GLU A 146 -9.06 15.94 0.08
C GLU A 146 -9.15 15.80 -1.44
N TYR A 147 -8.10 15.32 -2.13
CA TYR A 147 -8.22 15.15 -3.58
C TYR A 147 -9.16 13.99 -3.96
N MET A 148 -9.25 12.93 -3.17
CA MET A 148 -10.22 11.84 -3.39
C MET A 148 -11.65 12.32 -3.20
N GLN A 149 -11.90 13.21 -2.22
CA GLN A 149 -13.19 13.87 -2.02
C GLN A 149 -13.53 14.83 -3.18
N ARG A 150 -12.57 15.68 -3.60
CA ARG A 150 -12.76 16.61 -4.74
C ARG A 150 -13.01 15.86 -6.06
N ALA A 151 -12.38 14.69 -6.23
CA ALA A 151 -12.65 13.82 -7.37
C ALA A 151 -14.02 13.14 -7.30
N GLY A 152 -14.71 13.19 -6.16
CA GLY A 152 -15.96 12.48 -5.92
C GLY A 152 -15.80 10.96 -5.86
N LEU A 153 -14.57 10.47 -5.64
CA LEU A 153 -14.24 9.05 -5.65
C LEU A 153 -14.32 8.41 -4.26
N GLN A 154 -14.07 9.17 -3.19
CA GLN A 154 -14.13 8.67 -1.82
C GLN A 154 -15.44 7.97 -1.48
N LYS A 155 -16.56 8.54 -1.87
CA LYS A 155 -17.91 7.97 -1.63
C LYS A 155 -18.12 6.58 -2.22
N PHE A 156 -17.40 6.21 -3.29
CA PHE A 156 -17.48 4.89 -3.90
C PHE A 156 -16.59 3.88 -3.18
N LEU A 157 -15.42 4.33 -2.70
CA LEU A 157 -14.60 3.54 -1.79
C LEU A 157 -15.36 3.22 -0.50
N ASP A 158 -16.03 4.23 0.10
CA ASP A 158 -16.85 4.06 1.30
C ASP A 158 -17.99 3.05 1.08
N LYS A 159 -18.67 3.10 -0.10
CA LYS A 159 -19.71 2.13 -0.45
C LYS A 159 -19.21 0.69 -0.57
N LEU A 160 -17.93 0.50 -0.90
CA LEU A 160 -17.27 -0.80 -0.90
C LEU A 160 -16.65 -1.16 0.47
N GLY A 161 -16.84 -0.32 1.49
CA GLY A 161 -16.31 -0.52 2.82
C GLY A 161 -14.84 -0.08 3.00
N PHE A 162 -14.20 0.48 1.99
CA PHE A 162 -12.88 1.09 2.10
C PHE A 162 -12.96 2.47 2.74
N ASN A 163 -13.45 2.48 4.00
CA ASN A 163 -13.55 3.69 4.78
C ASN A 163 -12.17 4.15 5.27
N ILE A 164 -11.99 5.45 5.45
CA ILE A 164 -10.77 5.98 6.05
C ILE A 164 -10.77 5.64 7.54
N VAL A 165 -9.81 4.80 7.94
CA VAL A 165 -9.65 4.31 9.33
C VAL A 165 -8.50 4.99 10.07
N GLY A 166 -7.69 5.76 9.37
CA GLY A 166 -6.53 6.46 9.91
C GLY A 166 -5.65 6.99 8.79
N PHE A 167 -4.48 7.49 9.13
CA PHE A 167 -3.49 7.97 8.18
C PHE A 167 -2.17 7.23 8.37
N GLY A 168 -1.47 6.94 7.26
CA GLY A 168 -0.16 6.31 7.30
C GLY A 168 -0.22 4.77 7.31
N CYS A 169 0.76 4.15 7.97
CA CYS A 169 1.05 2.72 7.90
C CYS A 169 0.19 1.88 8.88
N THR A 170 -1.12 2.00 8.87
CA THR A 170 -2.00 1.29 9.82
C THR A 170 -1.92 -0.23 9.69
N THR A 171 -2.41 -0.79 8.59
CA THR A 171 -2.45 -2.24 8.35
C THR A 171 -1.06 -2.85 8.22
N CYS A 172 -0.13 -2.17 7.59
CA CYS A 172 1.23 -2.67 7.36
C CYS A 172 2.03 -2.92 8.66
N ILE A 173 1.60 -2.33 9.78
CA ILE A 173 2.19 -2.52 11.12
C ILE A 173 1.31 -3.36 12.06
N GLY A 174 0.27 -4.01 11.54
CA GLY A 174 -0.59 -4.88 12.31
C GLY A 174 -1.79 -4.20 12.99
N ASN A 175 -2.11 -2.95 12.63
CA ASN A 175 -3.24 -2.21 13.19
C ASN A 175 -4.52 -2.35 12.35
N SER A 176 -4.75 -3.54 11.79
CA SER A 176 -5.98 -3.83 11.01
C SER A 176 -7.21 -4.02 11.89
N GLY A 177 -7.02 -4.21 13.18
CA GLY A 177 -8.07 -4.63 14.11
C GLY A 177 -8.55 -6.07 13.87
N PRO A 178 -9.45 -6.59 14.71
CA PRO A 178 -9.92 -7.97 14.62
C PRO A 178 -10.74 -8.20 13.34
N LEU A 179 -10.73 -9.44 12.84
CA LEU A 179 -11.73 -9.91 11.89
C LEU A 179 -13.07 -10.12 12.60
N ASP A 180 -14.15 -10.27 11.82
CA ASP A 180 -15.44 -10.68 12.37
C ASP A 180 -15.31 -11.96 13.19
N GLU A 181 -16.03 -12.05 14.31
CA GLU A 181 -15.92 -13.18 15.24
C GLU A 181 -16.30 -14.51 14.59
N SER A 182 -17.31 -14.52 13.73
CA SER A 182 -17.76 -15.72 13.02
C SER A 182 -16.69 -16.19 12.02
N ILE A 183 -16.03 -15.27 11.35
CA ILE A 183 -14.93 -15.52 10.43
C ILE A 183 -13.70 -16.03 11.18
N SER A 184 -13.31 -15.38 12.27
CA SER A 184 -12.19 -15.78 13.11
C SER A 184 -12.38 -17.21 13.64
N LYS A 185 -13.53 -17.51 14.22
CA LYS A 185 -13.86 -18.86 14.72
C LYS A 185 -13.80 -19.93 13.63
N LYS A 186 -14.26 -19.62 12.41
CA LYS A 186 -14.20 -20.56 11.31
C LYS A 186 -12.77 -20.80 10.83
N ILE A 187 -11.96 -19.73 10.71
CA ILE A 187 -10.55 -19.85 10.33
C ILE A 187 -9.80 -20.76 11.32
N GLU A 188 -9.99 -20.54 12.62
CA GLU A 188 -9.32 -21.33 13.66
C GLU A 188 -9.82 -22.78 13.69
N LYS A 189 -11.14 -23.01 13.66
CA LYS A 189 -11.74 -24.35 13.72
C LYS A 189 -11.32 -25.22 12.55
N GLU A 190 -11.27 -24.65 11.34
CA GLU A 190 -10.97 -25.40 10.10
C GLU A 190 -9.51 -25.23 9.67
N ASN A 191 -8.67 -24.55 10.48
CA ASN A 191 -7.26 -24.24 10.22
C ASN A 191 -7.00 -23.64 8.82
N LEU A 192 -7.89 -22.75 8.36
CA LEU A 192 -7.88 -22.23 7.00
C LEU A 192 -6.62 -21.41 6.70
N ASN A 193 -6.13 -21.55 5.46
CA ASN A 193 -5.11 -20.67 4.88
C ASN A 193 -5.80 -19.54 4.12
N VAL A 194 -6.23 -18.52 4.85
CA VAL A 194 -6.84 -17.32 4.29
C VAL A 194 -5.78 -16.27 3.97
N CYS A 195 -6.16 -15.31 3.11
CA CYS A 195 -5.24 -14.36 2.52
C CYS A 195 -5.54 -12.92 2.94
N SER A 196 -4.50 -12.08 2.88
CA SER A 196 -4.63 -10.62 2.80
C SER A 196 -4.04 -10.08 1.50
N VAL A 197 -4.60 -8.98 1.00
CA VAL A 197 -4.02 -8.19 -0.09
C VAL A 197 -3.97 -6.72 0.34
N ILE A 198 -2.77 -6.14 0.40
CA ILE A 198 -2.56 -4.79 0.90
C ILE A 198 -1.63 -3.98 0.00
N SER A 199 -1.83 -2.68 -0.09
CA SER A 199 -0.91 -1.79 -0.79
C SER A 199 0.21 -1.25 0.12
N GLY A 200 0.78 -2.14 0.94
CA GLY A 200 1.85 -1.82 1.87
C GLY A 200 3.24 -2.21 1.37
N ASN A 201 4.20 -2.25 2.29
CA ASN A 201 5.58 -2.66 2.01
C ASN A 201 6.08 -3.81 2.90
N ARG A 202 5.22 -4.39 3.72
CA ARG A 202 5.49 -5.54 4.60
C ARG A 202 4.32 -6.50 4.56
N ASN A 203 4.61 -7.80 4.42
CA ASN A 203 3.60 -8.86 4.35
C ASN A 203 4.01 -10.12 5.10
N PHE A 204 4.89 -10.01 6.10
CA PHE A 204 5.32 -11.15 6.90
C PHE A 204 4.14 -11.81 7.61
N GLU A 205 4.15 -13.14 7.67
CA GLU A 205 3.16 -13.93 8.40
C GLU A 205 3.05 -13.45 9.86
N GLY A 206 1.82 -13.37 10.37
CA GLY A 206 1.51 -12.86 11.71
C GLY A 206 1.64 -11.35 11.89
N ARG A 207 2.28 -10.63 10.94
CA ARG A 207 2.46 -9.17 11.05
C ARG A 207 1.20 -8.39 10.67
N ILE A 208 0.51 -8.81 9.62
CA ILE A 208 -0.69 -8.12 9.13
C ILE A 208 -1.89 -8.44 10.01
N HIS A 209 -2.10 -9.73 10.26
CA HIS A 209 -3.12 -10.23 11.17
C HIS A 209 -2.74 -11.65 11.65
N PRO A 210 -2.92 -11.99 12.94
CA PRO A 210 -2.49 -13.29 13.48
C PRO A 210 -3.11 -14.51 12.78
N LEU A 211 -4.35 -14.40 12.33
CA LEU A 211 -5.09 -15.49 11.69
C LEU A 211 -4.84 -15.61 10.17
N ILE A 212 -4.07 -14.71 9.56
CA ILE A 212 -3.88 -14.70 8.11
C ILE A 212 -2.48 -15.23 7.78
N LYS A 213 -2.44 -16.39 7.12
CA LYS A 213 -1.18 -17.09 6.80
C LYS A 213 -0.52 -16.56 5.52
N SER A 214 -1.30 -16.24 4.50
CA SER A 214 -0.80 -15.82 3.19
C SER A 214 -1.08 -14.34 2.93
N ASN A 215 -0.02 -13.56 2.75
CA ASN A 215 -0.12 -12.10 2.68
C ASN A 215 0.51 -11.58 1.38
N PHE A 216 -0.24 -10.80 0.61
CA PHE A 216 0.18 -10.28 -0.69
C PHE A 216 0.25 -8.76 -0.68
N LEU A 217 1.30 -8.22 -1.31
CA LEU A 217 1.45 -6.80 -1.59
C LEU A 217 1.04 -6.55 -3.04
N ALA A 218 0.16 -5.60 -3.25
CA ALA A 218 -0.33 -5.21 -4.56
C ALA A 218 -0.52 -3.70 -4.65
N SER A 219 -0.63 -3.16 -5.86
CA SER A 219 -0.98 -1.75 -6.05
C SER A 219 -2.42 -1.47 -5.56
N PRO A 220 -2.76 -0.23 -5.15
CA PRO A 220 -4.11 0.12 -4.74
C PRO A 220 -5.23 -0.34 -5.69
N PRO A 221 -5.11 -0.18 -7.03
CA PRO A 221 -6.09 -0.72 -7.97
C PRO A 221 -6.29 -2.23 -7.84
N LEU A 222 -5.19 -2.99 -7.76
CA LEU A 222 -5.26 -4.44 -7.62
C LEU A 222 -5.84 -4.88 -6.27
N VAL A 223 -5.59 -4.11 -5.19
CA VAL A 223 -6.23 -4.37 -3.89
C VAL A 223 -7.76 -4.32 -4.02
N ILE A 224 -8.30 -3.31 -4.71
CA ILE A 224 -9.75 -3.22 -4.94
C ILE A 224 -10.25 -4.40 -5.78
N ILE A 225 -9.55 -4.74 -6.86
CA ILE A 225 -9.92 -5.86 -7.75
C ILE A 225 -9.93 -7.18 -6.98
N TYR A 226 -8.89 -7.48 -6.21
CA TYR A 226 -8.83 -8.69 -5.38
C TYR A 226 -9.90 -8.72 -4.28
N ALA A 227 -10.23 -7.56 -3.69
CA ALA A 227 -11.31 -7.47 -2.72
C ALA A 227 -12.67 -7.78 -3.36
N LEU A 228 -12.92 -7.31 -4.59
CA LEU A 228 -14.15 -7.62 -5.34
C LEU A 228 -14.23 -9.11 -5.69
N ALA A 229 -13.12 -9.72 -6.09
CA ALA A 229 -13.04 -11.16 -6.34
C ALA A 229 -13.17 -11.99 -5.05
N GLY A 230 -12.71 -11.45 -3.91
CA GLY A 230 -12.78 -12.10 -2.59
C GLY A 230 -11.91 -13.36 -2.44
N ARG A 231 -11.01 -13.61 -3.41
CA ARG A 231 -10.15 -14.81 -3.47
C ARG A 231 -8.83 -14.53 -4.18
N ILE A 232 -7.76 -15.22 -3.78
CA ILE A 232 -6.44 -15.10 -4.38
C ILE A 232 -6.19 -16.15 -5.48
N ASP A 233 -6.88 -17.29 -5.40
CA ASP A 233 -6.79 -18.41 -6.33
C ASP A 233 -7.56 -18.17 -7.65
N ILE A 234 -7.45 -16.96 -8.18
CA ILE A 234 -8.07 -16.46 -9.39
C ILE A 234 -7.00 -15.99 -10.40
N ASP A 235 -7.22 -16.24 -11.67
CA ASP A 235 -6.47 -15.59 -12.74
C ASP A 235 -7.17 -14.27 -13.11
N LEU A 236 -6.68 -13.14 -12.58
CA LEU A 236 -7.30 -11.83 -12.81
C LEU A 236 -7.31 -11.39 -14.28
N LEU A 237 -6.44 -11.96 -15.11
CA LEU A 237 -6.37 -11.61 -16.53
C LEU A 237 -7.47 -12.29 -17.34
N ASN A 238 -7.85 -13.52 -16.96
CA ASN A 238 -8.72 -14.37 -17.74
C ASN A 238 -10.02 -14.78 -17.03
N ASP A 239 -10.03 -14.89 -15.69
CA ASP A 239 -11.21 -15.30 -14.94
C ASP A 239 -12.15 -14.10 -14.67
N GLU A 240 -13.44 -14.38 -14.54
CA GLU A 240 -14.43 -13.39 -14.09
C GLU A 240 -14.24 -13.03 -12.62
N ILE A 241 -14.30 -11.72 -12.31
CA ILE A 241 -14.25 -11.20 -10.94
C ILE A 241 -15.62 -11.34 -10.27
N ALA A 242 -16.68 -11.10 -11.02
CA ALA A 242 -18.05 -11.14 -10.52
C ALA A 242 -19.04 -11.50 -11.63
N THR A 243 -20.17 -12.10 -11.24
CA THR A 243 -21.31 -12.32 -12.13
C THR A 243 -22.56 -11.68 -11.52
N ILE A 244 -23.18 -10.75 -12.23
CA ILE A 244 -24.39 -10.03 -11.80
C ILE A 244 -25.47 -10.26 -12.85
N ASN A 245 -26.60 -10.81 -12.43
CA ASN A 245 -27.74 -11.12 -13.32
C ASN A 245 -27.33 -11.92 -14.57
N GLY A 246 -26.41 -12.88 -14.41
CA GLY A 246 -25.89 -13.71 -15.48
C GLY A 246 -24.83 -13.06 -16.36
N LYS A 247 -24.53 -11.78 -16.18
CA LYS A 247 -23.46 -11.07 -16.89
C LYS A 247 -22.15 -11.18 -16.13
N LYS A 248 -21.11 -11.65 -16.79
CA LYS A 248 -19.76 -11.79 -16.26
C LYS A 248 -18.98 -10.47 -16.39
N PHE A 249 -18.24 -10.10 -15.35
CA PHE A 249 -17.38 -8.93 -15.31
C PHE A 249 -15.94 -9.35 -15.03
N PHE A 250 -15.02 -8.78 -15.79
CA PHE A 250 -13.59 -9.06 -15.74
C PHE A 250 -12.81 -7.82 -15.23
N MET A 251 -11.56 -8.01 -14.84
CA MET A 251 -10.70 -6.90 -14.42
C MET A 251 -10.64 -5.79 -15.49
N ARG A 252 -10.53 -6.15 -16.75
CA ARG A 252 -10.46 -5.20 -17.89
C ARG A 252 -11.69 -4.27 -18.00
N ASP A 253 -12.87 -4.73 -17.56
CA ASP A 253 -14.09 -3.93 -17.61
C ASP A 253 -14.09 -2.80 -16.58
N LEU A 254 -13.36 -2.99 -15.49
CA LEU A 254 -13.21 -2.03 -14.39
C LEU A 254 -11.98 -1.14 -14.55
N TRP A 255 -10.95 -1.61 -15.27
CA TRP A 255 -9.67 -0.92 -15.38
C TRP A 255 -9.83 0.40 -16.13
N PRO A 256 -9.39 1.56 -15.56
CA PRO A 256 -9.50 2.83 -16.22
C PRO A 256 -8.39 3.03 -17.27
N SER A 257 -8.67 3.84 -18.29
CA SER A 257 -7.66 4.31 -19.21
C SER A 257 -6.74 5.36 -18.55
N SER A 258 -5.52 5.50 -19.06
CA SER A 258 -4.60 6.56 -18.61
C SER A 258 -5.18 7.96 -18.83
N THR A 259 -5.94 8.16 -19.89
CA THR A 259 -6.62 9.42 -20.18
C THR A 259 -7.68 9.75 -19.13
N GLU A 260 -8.49 8.76 -18.71
CA GLU A 260 -9.49 8.94 -17.64
C GLU A 260 -8.84 9.33 -16.31
N VAL A 261 -7.74 8.68 -15.96
CA VAL A 261 -6.97 8.98 -14.74
C VAL A 261 -6.38 10.39 -14.80
N LYS A 262 -5.73 10.74 -15.92
CA LYS A 262 -5.10 12.05 -16.12
C LYS A 262 -6.12 13.18 -16.03
N ALA A 263 -7.28 13.03 -16.67
CA ALA A 263 -8.34 14.06 -16.63
C ALA A 263 -8.81 14.38 -15.20
N ILE A 264 -8.91 13.37 -14.33
CA ILE A 264 -9.24 13.58 -12.93
C ILE A 264 -8.07 14.22 -12.18
N MET A 265 -6.85 13.75 -12.39
CA MET A 265 -5.65 14.32 -11.77
C MET A 265 -5.52 15.81 -12.06
N ASP A 266 -5.63 16.19 -13.34
CA ASP A 266 -5.52 17.59 -13.79
C ASP A 266 -6.61 18.49 -13.16
N LYS A 267 -7.77 17.93 -12.89
CA LYS A 267 -8.88 18.64 -12.23
C LYS A 267 -8.63 18.87 -10.75
N VAL A 268 -8.11 17.88 -10.01
CA VAL A 268 -8.12 17.90 -8.54
C VAL A 268 -6.77 18.23 -7.91
N LEU A 269 -5.64 17.94 -8.59
CA LEU A 269 -4.29 18.18 -8.06
C LEU A 269 -3.86 19.61 -8.39
N LYS A 270 -4.12 20.53 -7.48
CA LYS A 270 -3.73 21.94 -7.59
C LYS A 270 -2.79 22.33 -6.46
N ALA A 271 -1.89 23.27 -6.70
CA ALA A 271 -0.91 23.74 -5.71
C ALA A 271 -1.57 24.25 -4.42
N GLU A 272 -2.76 24.86 -4.53
CA GLU A 272 -3.54 25.37 -3.40
C GLU A 272 -3.96 24.28 -2.43
N LEU A 273 -4.19 23.05 -2.94
CA LEU A 273 -4.51 21.88 -2.11
C LEU A 273 -3.40 21.60 -1.08
N TYR A 274 -2.16 21.63 -1.54
CA TYR A 274 -0.98 21.40 -0.69
C TYR A 274 -0.76 22.58 0.26
N LYS A 275 -0.78 23.80 -0.25
CA LYS A 275 -0.62 25.01 0.58
C LYS A 275 -1.62 25.05 1.73
N LYS A 276 -2.89 24.76 1.45
CA LYS A 276 -3.96 24.73 2.46
C LYS A 276 -3.69 23.69 3.55
N ASN A 277 -3.34 22.46 3.15
CA ASN A 277 -3.16 21.35 4.10
C ASN A 277 -1.90 21.47 4.95
N TYR A 278 -0.90 22.23 4.50
CA TYR A 278 0.37 22.40 5.22
C TYR A 278 0.51 23.78 5.90
N LYS A 279 -0.47 24.65 5.76
CA LYS A 279 -0.39 26.02 6.32
C LYS A 279 -0.20 26.03 7.84
N GLU A 280 -0.90 25.15 8.53
CA GLU A 280 -0.96 25.14 10.00
C GLU A 280 -0.14 24.00 10.61
N ILE A 281 0.75 23.38 9.83
CA ILE A 281 1.49 22.17 10.27
C ILE A 281 2.39 22.43 11.49
N PHE A 282 2.87 23.69 11.65
CA PHE A 282 3.73 24.09 12.76
C PHE A 282 2.97 24.68 13.94
N GLU A 283 1.67 24.95 13.81
CA GLU A 283 0.86 25.56 14.88
C GLU A 283 0.33 24.48 15.84
N GLY A 284 0.06 23.26 15.33
CA GLY A 284 -0.53 22.17 16.11
C GLY A 284 -1.97 22.48 16.53
N ASP A 285 -2.51 21.61 17.38
CA ASP A 285 -3.81 21.85 18.02
C ASP A 285 -3.68 22.66 19.32
N SER A 286 -4.84 23.00 19.91
CA SER A 286 -4.88 23.79 21.14
C SER A 286 -4.24 23.06 22.36
N SER A 287 -4.14 21.75 22.34
CA SER A 287 -3.49 20.97 23.40
C SER A 287 -1.99 21.09 23.28
N TRP A 288 -1.48 21.06 22.04
CA TRP A 288 -0.05 21.25 21.75
C TRP A 288 0.42 22.66 22.18
N SER A 289 -0.36 23.69 21.81
CA SER A 289 -0.06 25.09 22.14
C SER A 289 -0.08 25.41 23.64
N LYS A 290 -0.75 24.58 24.45
CA LYS A 290 -0.81 24.73 25.93
C LYS A 290 0.38 24.11 26.66
N ILE A 291 1.23 23.36 25.97
CA ILE A 291 2.42 22.76 26.58
C ILE A 291 3.43 23.88 26.86
N ASN A 292 3.61 24.17 28.14
CA ASN A 292 4.61 25.12 28.58
C ASN A 292 6.01 24.47 28.50
N ILE A 293 6.85 24.98 27.62
CA ILE A 293 8.25 24.56 27.49
C ILE A 293 9.15 25.72 27.91
N THR A 294 10.18 25.42 28.70
CA THR A 294 11.22 26.38 29.00
C THR A 294 12.20 26.42 27.82
N ASN A 295 12.36 27.58 27.19
CA ASN A 295 13.35 27.75 26.14
C ASN A 295 14.75 27.61 26.71
N SER A 296 15.46 26.56 26.32
CA SER A 296 16.84 26.31 26.69
C SER A 296 17.61 25.72 25.49
N SER A 297 18.92 25.90 25.46
CA SER A 297 19.78 25.36 24.42
C SER A 297 19.92 23.83 24.48
N THR A 298 19.61 23.24 25.63
CA THR A 298 19.69 21.79 25.89
C THR A 298 18.44 21.30 26.61
N PHE A 299 18.13 20.03 26.45
CA PHE A 299 17.02 19.40 27.19
C PHE A 299 17.31 19.41 28.69
N GLN A 300 16.35 19.86 29.48
CA GLN A 300 16.44 19.88 30.96
C GLN A 300 16.00 18.54 31.52
N TRP A 301 16.95 17.69 31.87
CA TRP A 301 16.69 16.37 32.41
C TRP A 301 16.15 16.46 33.85
N SER A 302 15.00 15.85 34.09
CA SER A 302 14.50 15.68 35.45
C SER A 302 15.08 14.41 36.09
N ILE A 303 15.82 14.57 37.17
CA ILE A 303 16.45 13.44 37.88
C ILE A 303 15.42 12.48 38.46
N ASN A 304 14.20 12.94 38.73
CA ASN A 304 13.11 12.17 39.31
C ASN A 304 12.20 11.56 38.24
N SER A 305 12.44 11.80 36.97
CA SER A 305 11.62 11.23 35.88
C SER A 305 11.84 9.72 35.80
N THR A 306 10.72 8.97 35.78
CA THR A 306 10.73 7.52 35.52
C THR A 306 10.50 7.19 34.07
N TYR A 307 10.06 8.15 33.25
CA TYR A 307 9.67 7.96 31.85
C TYR A 307 10.77 8.40 30.88
N ILE A 308 11.32 9.62 31.05
CA ILE A 308 12.43 10.11 30.26
C ILE A 308 13.61 10.32 31.19
N LYS A 309 14.65 9.49 31.05
CA LYS A 309 15.88 9.56 31.84
C LYS A 309 17.06 9.99 30.99
N ARG A 310 17.99 10.70 31.60
CA ARG A 310 19.28 10.94 30.98
C ARG A 310 19.96 9.58 30.71
N PRO A 311 20.48 9.35 29.48
CA PRO A 311 21.16 8.10 29.17
C PRO A 311 22.38 7.90 30.08
N PRO A 312 22.56 6.72 30.69
CA PRO A 312 23.65 6.50 31.66
C PRO A 312 25.04 6.64 31.04
N PHE A 313 25.19 6.39 29.74
CA PHE A 313 26.47 6.58 29.06
C PHE A 313 26.88 8.05 28.86
N LEU A 314 26.00 9.01 29.14
CA LEU A 314 26.33 10.45 29.19
C LEU A 314 26.79 10.93 30.59
N GLU A 315 26.71 10.05 31.59
CA GLU A 315 27.13 10.41 32.98
C GLU A 315 28.60 10.15 33.25
N ASP A 316 29.25 9.31 32.42
CA ASP A 316 30.61 8.80 32.67
C ASP A 316 31.75 9.56 31.98
N GLU A 317 31.53 10.78 31.48
CA GLU A 317 32.63 11.54 30.82
C GLU A 317 33.78 11.95 31.77
N LYS A 318 33.62 11.77 33.07
CA LYS A 318 34.70 12.17 34.03
C LYS A 318 35.66 11.03 34.40
N ASN A 319 35.41 9.76 33.96
CA ASN A 319 36.22 8.62 34.39
C ASN A 319 36.54 7.58 33.31
N ASN A 320 36.38 7.88 32.03
CA ASN A 320 36.75 6.93 30.99
C ASN A 320 38.10 7.28 30.36
N GLU A 321 39.16 6.69 30.90
CA GLU A 321 40.27 6.27 30.06
C GLU A 321 39.68 5.45 28.90
N LYS A 322 39.96 5.88 27.67
CA LYS A 322 39.45 5.31 26.43
C LYS A 322 39.70 3.83 26.35
N LYS A 323 38.77 3.00 26.78
CA LYS A 323 38.72 1.61 26.33
C LYS A 323 38.19 1.59 24.89
N ILE A 324 39.17 1.52 23.96
CA ILE A 324 38.85 1.24 22.56
C ILE A 324 38.32 -0.18 22.50
N ILE A 325 36.99 -0.34 22.33
CA ILE A 325 36.38 -1.61 21.97
C ILE A 325 36.67 -1.81 20.47
N ARG A 326 37.62 -2.65 20.15
CA ARG A 326 37.80 -3.15 18.79
C ARG A 326 36.76 -4.27 18.60
N ALA A 327 35.85 -4.06 17.62
CA ALA A 327 34.99 -5.10 17.10
C ALA A 327 35.77 -6.09 16.24
#